data_43776c040d883de8ca69bd8a8a88463b
#
_entry.id   43776c040d883de8ca69bd8a8a88463b
#
_cell.length_a   1.000
_cell.length_b   1.000
_cell.length_c   1.000
_cell.angle_alpha   90.00
_cell.angle_beta   90.00
_cell.angle_gamma   90.00
#
_symmetry.space_group_name_H-M   'P 1'
#
loop_
_entity.id
_entity.type
_entity.pdbx_description
1 polymer ?
#
loop_
_entity_poly.entity_id
_entity_poly.type
_entity_poly.pdbx_seq_one_letter_code
_entity_poly.pdbx_strand_id
1 'polypeptide(L)'
;IKDTMVFYLQMMLKEIETRAPGHEAICQDLMEILIVLFGRQTNFSTILTPANKKASHLCDSVRRYLNQNCEEDITLEQLARFSHVNKYYLVHAFTNEYGISPINYLMQARVKKAEKLLATTDYSMSVISSSCGFASSGYFSQTFKKITGLSPSAYRKKSKSEHEANN
;
A
#
# COMPACT_ATOMS: atom_id res chain seq x y z
N ILE A 1 15.52 -7.81 -27.84
CA ILE A 1 15.05 -8.08 -26.46
C ILE A 1 15.58 -9.42 -25.95
N LYS A 2 15.48 -10.54 -26.72
CA LYS A 2 16.03 -11.85 -26.34
C LYS A 2 17.53 -11.75 -26.04
N ASP A 3 18.28 -11.10 -26.89
CA ASP A 3 19.71 -10.89 -26.74
C ASP A 3 20.04 -9.99 -25.54
N THR A 4 19.20 -8.98 -25.28
CA THR A 4 19.33 -8.12 -24.11
C THR A 4 19.12 -8.87 -22.80
N MET A 5 18.13 -9.78 -22.74
CA MET A 5 17.90 -10.62 -21.57
C MET A 5 19.05 -11.59 -21.32
N VAL A 6 19.57 -12.21 -22.40
CA VAL A 6 20.76 -13.09 -22.32
C VAL A 6 21.97 -12.32 -21.80
N PHE A 7 22.17 -11.09 -22.25
CA PHE A 7 23.25 -10.22 -21.77
C PHE A 7 23.16 -9.95 -20.26
N TYR A 8 21.98 -9.59 -19.73
CA TYR A 8 21.81 -9.34 -18.30
C TYR A 8 21.96 -10.61 -17.45
N LEU A 9 21.52 -11.77 -17.95
CA LEU A 9 21.74 -13.05 -17.29
C LEU A 9 23.22 -13.41 -17.23
N GLN A 10 23.98 -13.15 -18.30
CA GLN A 10 25.43 -13.36 -18.32
C GLN A 10 26.17 -12.45 -17.36
N MET A 11 25.75 -11.17 -17.26
CA MET A 11 26.31 -10.25 -16.26
C MET A 11 26.04 -10.75 -14.83
N MET A 12 24.81 -11.21 -14.54
CA MET A 12 24.46 -11.77 -13.24
C MET A 12 25.32 -12.98 -12.86
N LEU A 13 25.50 -13.91 -13.82
CA LEU A 13 26.36 -15.09 -13.62
C LEU A 13 27.81 -14.66 -13.29
N LYS A 14 28.36 -13.70 -14.02
CA LYS A 14 29.69 -13.17 -13.79
C LYS A 14 29.85 -12.53 -12.41
N GLU A 15 28.85 -11.76 -11.93
CA GLU A 15 28.86 -11.18 -10.59
C GLU A 15 28.82 -12.25 -9.50
N ILE A 16 28.02 -13.31 -9.69
CA ILE A 16 27.94 -14.46 -8.76
C ILE A 16 29.27 -15.24 -8.70
N GLU A 17 29.94 -15.39 -9.85
CA GLU A 17 31.24 -16.09 -9.92
C GLU A 17 32.37 -15.29 -9.28
N THR A 18 32.43 -13.98 -9.55
CA THR A 18 33.51 -13.11 -9.06
C THR A 18 33.39 -12.75 -7.59
N ARG A 19 32.18 -12.74 -7.05
CA ARG A 19 31.84 -12.37 -5.65
C ARG A 19 32.53 -11.08 -5.18
N ALA A 20 32.66 -10.09 -6.07
CA ALA A 20 33.20 -8.80 -5.73
C ALA A 20 32.35 -8.09 -4.66
N PRO A 21 32.91 -7.18 -3.85
CA PRO A 21 32.13 -6.40 -2.89
C PRO A 21 30.96 -5.69 -3.59
N GLY A 22 29.71 -5.88 -3.11
CA GLY A 22 28.50 -5.31 -3.70
C GLY A 22 27.84 -6.18 -4.79
N HIS A 23 28.36 -7.37 -5.09
CA HIS A 23 27.78 -8.28 -6.09
C HIS A 23 26.28 -8.60 -5.84
N GLU A 24 25.86 -8.72 -4.57
CA GLU A 24 24.46 -8.98 -4.22
C GLU A 24 23.54 -7.84 -4.66
N ALA A 25 23.96 -6.59 -4.45
CA ALA A 25 23.18 -5.42 -4.90
C ALA A 25 23.11 -5.35 -6.43
N ILE A 26 24.22 -5.59 -7.12
CA ILE A 26 24.25 -5.63 -8.59
C ILE A 26 23.35 -6.74 -9.13
N CYS A 27 23.39 -7.93 -8.54
CA CYS A 27 22.50 -9.05 -8.92
C CYS A 27 21.03 -8.70 -8.70
N GLN A 28 20.70 -7.99 -7.62
CA GLN A 28 19.33 -7.54 -7.34
C GLN A 28 18.84 -6.56 -8.39
N ASP A 29 19.64 -5.55 -8.74
CA ASP A 29 19.31 -4.54 -9.76
C ASP A 29 19.13 -5.19 -11.15
N LEU A 30 20.03 -6.12 -11.52
CA LEU A 30 19.93 -6.87 -12.78
C LEU A 30 18.67 -7.74 -12.83
N MET A 31 18.28 -8.35 -11.71
CA MET A 31 17.03 -9.13 -11.61
C MET A 31 15.80 -8.23 -11.81
N GLU A 32 15.79 -7.04 -11.20
CA GLU A 32 14.69 -6.08 -11.39
C GLU A 32 14.54 -5.65 -12.86
N ILE A 33 15.66 -5.36 -13.52
CA ILE A 33 15.67 -5.04 -14.96
C ILE A 33 15.12 -6.21 -15.77
N LEU A 34 15.53 -7.45 -15.49
CA LEU A 34 15.04 -8.65 -16.18
C LEU A 34 13.52 -8.83 -16.00
N ILE A 35 13.00 -8.63 -14.80
CA ILE A 35 11.57 -8.71 -14.51
C ILE A 35 10.78 -7.68 -15.34
N VAL A 36 11.27 -6.43 -15.42
CA VAL A 36 10.63 -5.38 -16.23
C VAL A 36 10.69 -5.71 -17.72
N LEU A 37 11.83 -6.16 -18.22
CA LEU A 37 11.98 -6.54 -19.64
C LEU A 37 11.10 -7.72 -20.01
N PHE A 38 11.02 -8.72 -19.13
CA PHE A 38 10.14 -9.89 -19.32
C PHE A 38 8.66 -9.48 -19.29
N GLY A 39 8.27 -8.62 -18.36
CA GLY A 39 6.92 -8.09 -18.27
C GLY A 39 6.50 -7.28 -19.50
N ARG A 40 7.43 -6.57 -20.14
CA ARG A 40 7.18 -5.85 -21.40
C ARG A 40 7.02 -6.77 -22.61
N GLN A 41 7.67 -7.93 -22.63
CA GLN A 41 7.59 -8.89 -23.74
C GLN A 41 6.37 -9.81 -23.70
N THR A 42 6.05 -10.25 -22.51
CA THR A 42 4.81 -10.96 -22.28
C THR A 42 3.78 -9.85 -22.05
N ASN A 43 2.77 -9.72 -22.92
CA ASN A 43 1.57 -8.99 -22.54
C ASN A 43 1.08 -9.64 -21.23
N PHE A 44 1.66 -9.19 -20.11
CA PHE A 44 1.45 -9.74 -18.77
C PHE A 44 -0.03 -9.74 -18.39
N SER A 45 -0.83 -8.93 -19.10
CA SER A 45 -2.29 -8.93 -19.04
C SER A 45 -2.92 -10.25 -19.56
N THR A 46 -2.28 -11.00 -20.44
CA THR A 46 -2.89 -12.16 -21.12
C THR A 46 -2.53 -13.50 -20.49
N ILE A 47 -1.43 -13.56 -19.72
CA ILE A 47 -1.01 -14.81 -19.02
C ILE A 47 -1.72 -14.97 -17.66
N LEU A 48 -2.51 -13.99 -17.24
CA LEU A 48 -3.07 -13.89 -15.88
C LEU A 48 -4.54 -14.35 -15.74
N THR A 49 -5.11 -15.12 -16.63
CA THR A 49 -6.48 -15.61 -16.43
C THR A 49 -6.67 -16.58 -15.26
N PRO A 50 -5.76 -17.50 -14.90
CA PRO A 50 -5.81 -18.14 -13.57
C PRO A 50 -5.04 -17.39 -12.47
N ALA A 51 -3.97 -16.64 -12.78
CA ALA A 51 -3.21 -15.85 -11.80
C ALA A 51 -3.97 -14.60 -11.36
N ASN A 52 -4.84 -14.01 -12.19
CA ASN A 52 -5.70 -12.88 -11.82
C ASN A 52 -6.65 -13.22 -10.68
N LYS A 53 -7.27 -14.40 -10.67
CA LYS A 53 -8.09 -14.82 -9.51
C LYS A 53 -7.25 -14.93 -8.23
N LYS A 54 -6.03 -15.47 -8.32
CA LYS A 54 -5.15 -15.63 -7.17
C LYS A 54 -4.61 -14.27 -6.66
N ALA A 55 -4.26 -13.36 -7.56
CA ALA A 55 -3.85 -11.99 -7.23
C ALA A 55 -5.01 -11.18 -6.63
N SER A 56 -6.22 -11.28 -7.20
CA SER A 56 -7.42 -10.63 -6.66
C SER A 56 -7.77 -11.15 -5.27
N HIS A 57 -7.74 -12.46 -5.03
CA HIS A 57 -7.93 -13.04 -3.68
C HIS A 57 -6.87 -12.59 -2.67
N LEU A 58 -5.61 -12.47 -3.09
CA LEU A 58 -4.53 -11.94 -2.26
C LEU A 58 -4.81 -10.46 -1.91
N CYS A 59 -5.12 -9.63 -2.90
CA CYS A 59 -5.43 -8.23 -2.72
C CYS A 59 -6.68 -8.03 -1.83
N ASP A 60 -7.71 -8.85 -2.01
CA ASP A 60 -8.91 -8.84 -1.16
C ASP A 60 -8.61 -9.24 0.29
N SER A 61 -7.74 -10.22 0.53
CA SER A 61 -7.35 -10.62 1.88
C SER A 61 -6.54 -9.52 2.57
N VAL A 62 -5.60 -8.88 1.86
CA VAL A 62 -4.85 -7.73 2.38
C VAL A 62 -5.78 -6.55 2.66
N ARG A 63 -6.71 -6.24 1.77
CA ARG A 63 -7.71 -5.18 1.96
C ARG A 63 -8.56 -5.42 3.21
N ARG A 64 -9.03 -6.64 3.41
CA ARG A 64 -9.79 -7.01 4.63
C ARG A 64 -8.96 -6.85 5.89
N TYR A 65 -7.72 -7.33 5.86
CA TYR A 65 -6.79 -7.18 6.97
C TYR A 65 -6.55 -5.71 7.33
N LEU A 66 -6.31 -4.84 6.35
CA LEU A 66 -6.14 -3.40 6.54
C LEU A 66 -7.38 -2.72 7.13
N ASN A 67 -8.58 -3.12 6.70
CA ASN A 67 -9.82 -2.56 7.25
C ASN A 67 -10.09 -3.00 8.69
N GLN A 68 -9.73 -4.23 9.05
CA GLN A 68 -9.97 -4.80 10.38
C GLN A 68 -8.96 -4.32 11.41
N ASN A 69 -7.72 -4.02 10.99
CA ASN A 69 -6.61 -3.71 11.89
C ASN A 69 -6.03 -2.31 11.63
N CYS A 70 -6.82 -1.38 11.09
CA CYS A 70 -6.32 -0.08 10.66
C CYS A 70 -5.72 0.78 11.79
N GLU A 71 -6.07 0.51 13.04
CA GLU A 71 -5.48 1.15 14.23
C GLU A 71 -4.08 0.66 14.59
N GLU A 72 -3.68 -0.52 14.12
CA GLU A 72 -2.37 -1.12 14.41
C GLU A 72 -1.25 -0.47 13.60
N ASP A 73 -0.02 -0.56 14.10
CA ASP A 73 1.16 -0.12 13.35
C ASP A 73 1.52 -1.15 12.27
N ILE A 74 0.89 -1.00 11.10
CA ILE A 74 1.04 -1.90 9.98
C ILE A 74 2.12 -1.40 9.02
N THR A 75 3.15 -2.22 8.81
CA THR A 75 4.21 -1.98 7.82
C THR A 75 3.99 -2.79 6.55
N LEU A 76 4.63 -2.36 5.47
CA LEU A 76 4.61 -3.08 4.20
C LEU A 76 5.24 -4.48 4.32
N GLU A 77 6.28 -4.61 5.16
CA GLU A 77 6.94 -5.88 5.46
C GLU A 77 6.01 -6.85 6.19
N GLN A 78 5.19 -6.37 7.10
CA GLN A 78 4.18 -7.20 7.78
C GLN A 78 3.11 -7.68 6.80
N LEU A 79 2.63 -6.80 5.91
CA LEU A 79 1.66 -7.17 4.87
C LEU A 79 2.23 -8.20 3.88
N ALA A 80 3.48 -8.05 3.51
CA ALA A 80 4.17 -8.98 2.62
C ALA A 80 4.31 -10.38 3.27
N ARG A 81 4.68 -10.42 4.56
CA ARG A 81 4.72 -11.67 5.35
C ARG A 81 3.33 -12.31 5.50
N PHE A 82 2.31 -11.50 5.83
CA PHE A 82 0.92 -11.95 5.95
C PHE A 82 0.41 -12.59 4.65
N SER A 83 0.77 -12.02 3.52
CA SER A 83 0.32 -12.48 2.20
C SER A 83 1.24 -13.50 1.53
N HIS A 84 2.36 -13.88 2.18
CA HIS A 84 3.37 -14.82 1.68
C HIS A 84 3.94 -14.44 0.30
N VAL A 85 4.11 -13.14 0.06
CA VAL A 85 4.71 -12.61 -1.17
C VAL A 85 5.77 -11.55 -0.83
N ASN A 86 6.64 -11.23 -1.78
CA ASN A 86 7.54 -10.10 -1.58
C ASN A 86 6.79 -8.76 -1.63
N LYS A 87 7.35 -7.75 -0.98
CA LYS A 87 6.72 -6.42 -0.85
C LYS A 87 6.51 -5.70 -2.19
N TYR A 88 7.39 -5.89 -3.15
CA TYR A 88 7.30 -5.26 -4.48
C TYR A 88 6.12 -5.84 -5.26
N TYR A 89 6.00 -7.17 -5.28
CA TYR A 89 4.85 -7.83 -5.88
C TYR A 89 3.53 -7.42 -5.23
N LEU A 90 3.49 -7.36 -3.89
CA LEU A 90 2.30 -6.92 -3.16
C LEU A 90 1.87 -5.51 -3.55
N VAL A 91 2.81 -4.54 -3.55
CA VAL A 91 2.52 -3.15 -3.93
C VAL A 91 2.01 -3.08 -5.36
N HIS A 92 2.68 -3.77 -6.29
CA HIS A 92 2.30 -3.77 -7.69
C HIS A 92 0.91 -4.40 -7.92
N ALA A 93 0.67 -5.59 -7.36
CA ALA A 93 -0.61 -6.29 -7.48
C ALA A 93 -1.77 -5.48 -6.86
N PHE A 94 -1.56 -4.97 -5.65
CA PHE A 94 -2.57 -4.18 -4.94
C PHE A 94 -2.87 -2.84 -5.64
N THR A 95 -1.83 -2.17 -6.17
CA THR A 95 -2.01 -0.91 -6.91
C THR A 95 -2.73 -1.16 -8.23
N ASN A 96 -2.44 -2.25 -8.91
CA ASN A 96 -3.17 -2.62 -10.14
C ASN A 96 -4.65 -2.93 -9.88
N GLU A 97 -4.96 -3.57 -8.74
CA GLU A 97 -6.33 -3.97 -8.38
C GLU A 97 -7.16 -2.78 -7.87
N TYR A 98 -6.57 -1.92 -7.01
CA TYR A 98 -7.30 -0.85 -6.31
C TYR A 98 -6.91 0.57 -6.71
N GLY A 99 -5.95 0.74 -7.61
CA GLY A 99 -5.49 2.06 -8.06
C GLY A 99 -4.59 2.82 -7.07
N ILE A 100 -4.38 2.29 -5.86
CA ILE A 100 -3.57 2.92 -4.80
C ILE A 100 -2.71 1.89 -4.06
N SER A 101 -1.59 2.32 -3.49
CA SER A 101 -0.73 1.42 -2.72
C SER A 101 -1.39 0.95 -1.41
N PRO A 102 -0.98 -0.22 -0.85
CA PRO A 102 -1.51 -0.74 0.41
C PRO A 102 -1.44 0.25 1.57
N ILE A 103 -0.33 0.99 1.69
CA ILE A 103 -0.14 1.99 2.76
C ILE A 103 -1.07 3.20 2.56
N ASN A 104 -1.26 3.66 1.32
CA ASN A 104 -2.22 4.73 1.05
C ASN A 104 -3.66 4.27 1.33
N TYR A 105 -3.99 3.01 1.04
CA TYR A 105 -5.27 2.42 1.41
C TYR A 105 -5.47 2.38 2.94
N LEU A 106 -4.44 2.00 3.70
CA LEU A 106 -4.45 2.06 5.17
C LEU A 106 -4.76 3.48 5.68
N MET A 107 -4.12 4.50 5.09
CA MET A 107 -4.39 5.89 5.46
C MET A 107 -5.85 6.28 5.18
N GLN A 108 -6.42 5.85 4.07
CA GLN A 108 -7.84 6.09 3.77
C GLN A 108 -8.76 5.36 4.76
N ALA A 109 -8.46 4.12 5.15
CA ALA A 109 -9.22 3.37 6.13
C ALA A 109 -9.20 4.05 7.52
N ARG A 110 -8.03 4.54 7.96
CA ARG A 110 -7.86 5.31 9.19
C ARG A 110 -8.68 6.61 9.18
N VAL A 111 -8.62 7.34 8.08
CA VAL A 111 -9.40 8.58 7.91
C VAL A 111 -10.90 8.29 7.94
N LYS A 112 -11.36 7.24 7.25
CA LYS A 112 -12.77 6.83 7.27
C LYS A 112 -13.26 6.44 8.68
N LYS A 113 -12.40 5.81 9.49
CA LYS A 113 -12.70 5.56 10.92
C LYS A 113 -12.77 6.87 11.69
N ALA A 114 -11.85 7.81 11.45
CA ALA A 114 -11.83 9.11 12.10
C ALA A 114 -13.06 9.98 11.75
N GLU A 115 -13.54 9.94 10.50
CA GLU A 115 -14.77 10.61 10.09
C GLU A 115 -15.96 10.18 10.94
N LYS A 116 -16.11 8.87 11.18
CA LYS A 116 -17.17 8.35 12.04
C LYS A 116 -17.04 8.87 13.47
N LEU A 117 -15.84 8.79 14.06
CA LEU A 117 -15.61 9.26 15.42
C LEU A 117 -15.83 10.77 15.56
N LEU A 118 -15.44 11.56 14.57
CA LEU A 118 -15.66 13.01 14.54
C LEU A 118 -17.15 13.37 14.49
N ALA A 119 -17.94 12.57 13.77
CA ALA A 119 -19.37 12.80 13.62
C ALA A 119 -20.18 12.34 14.85
N THR A 120 -19.76 11.24 15.51
CA THR A 120 -20.58 10.57 16.53
C THR A 120 -20.09 10.77 17.97
N THR A 121 -18.91 11.37 18.19
CA THR A 121 -18.32 11.52 19.52
C THR A 121 -17.77 12.92 19.76
N ASP A 122 -17.61 13.26 21.05
CA ASP A 122 -16.93 14.50 21.49
C ASP A 122 -15.46 14.26 21.90
N TYR A 123 -14.88 13.14 21.50
CA TYR A 123 -13.49 12.83 21.80
C TYR A 123 -12.54 13.92 21.30
N SER A 124 -11.47 14.17 22.05
CA SER A 124 -10.43 15.12 21.64
C SER A 124 -9.74 14.66 20.35
N MET A 125 -9.14 15.61 19.63
CA MET A 125 -8.40 15.27 18.37
C MET A 125 -7.24 14.32 18.65
N SER A 126 -6.62 14.40 19.83
CA SER A 126 -5.56 13.49 20.25
C SER A 126 -6.08 12.06 20.42
N VAL A 127 -7.22 11.89 21.11
CA VAL A 127 -7.86 10.59 21.32
C VAL A 127 -8.28 9.99 19.98
N ILE A 128 -8.92 10.74 19.10
CA ILE A 128 -9.32 10.24 17.77
C ILE A 128 -8.09 9.84 16.96
N SER A 129 -7.04 10.66 16.95
CA SER A 129 -5.79 10.37 16.24
C SER A 129 -5.20 9.02 16.68
N SER A 130 -5.02 8.82 17.98
CA SER A 130 -4.48 7.57 18.54
C SER A 130 -5.39 6.37 18.29
N SER A 131 -6.72 6.51 18.46
CA SER A 131 -7.70 5.45 18.21
C SER A 131 -7.81 5.04 16.74
N CYS A 132 -7.32 5.88 15.82
CA CYS A 132 -7.24 5.57 14.40
C CYS A 132 -5.85 5.11 13.94
N GLY A 133 -4.90 4.90 14.88
CA GLY A 133 -3.57 4.37 14.57
C GLY A 133 -2.59 5.42 14.01
N PHE A 134 -2.82 6.72 14.20
CA PHE A 134 -1.86 7.74 13.81
C PHE A 134 -0.82 7.98 14.91
N ALA A 135 0.44 8.04 14.53
CA ALA A 135 1.56 8.28 15.46
C ALA A 135 1.54 9.65 16.12
N SER A 136 0.89 10.65 15.48
CA SER A 136 0.74 12.00 16.04
C SER A 136 -0.49 12.73 15.52
N SER A 137 -1.05 13.63 16.33
CA SER A 137 -2.19 14.47 15.94
C SER A 137 -1.87 15.44 14.79
N GLY A 138 -0.60 15.85 14.65
CA GLY A 138 -0.14 16.69 13.54
C GLY A 138 -0.21 15.93 12.21
N TYR A 139 0.36 14.72 12.17
CA TYR A 139 0.31 13.86 11.00
C TYR A 139 -1.13 13.45 10.64
N PHE A 140 -1.93 13.13 11.65
CA PHE A 140 -3.38 12.89 11.49
C PHE A 140 -4.06 14.07 10.77
N SER A 141 -3.90 15.29 11.31
CA SER A 141 -4.58 16.48 10.77
C SER A 141 -4.18 16.78 9.32
N GLN A 142 -2.91 16.62 8.99
CA GLN A 142 -2.41 16.79 7.61
C GLN A 142 -2.97 15.73 6.66
N THR A 143 -2.93 14.45 7.07
CA THR A 143 -3.42 13.32 6.27
C THR A 143 -4.94 13.41 6.08
N PHE A 144 -5.68 13.73 7.14
CA PHE A 144 -7.13 13.90 7.09
C PHE A 144 -7.52 15.02 6.12
N LYS A 145 -6.88 16.20 6.24
CA LYS A 145 -7.13 17.32 5.32
C LYS A 145 -6.77 16.98 3.88
N LYS A 146 -5.68 16.25 3.65
CA LYS A 146 -5.26 15.81 2.31
C LYS A 146 -6.29 14.90 1.65
N ILE A 147 -6.94 14.02 2.42
CA ILE A 147 -7.89 13.02 1.90
C ILE A 147 -9.30 13.60 1.80
N THR A 148 -9.76 14.37 2.79
CA THR A 148 -11.15 14.86 2.87
C THR A 148 -11.33 16.29 2.35
N GLY A 149 -10.26 17.05 2.17
CA GLY A 149 -10.28 18.48 1.84
C GLY A 149 -10.52 19.40 3.05
N LEU A 150 -10.92 18.87 4.20
CA LEU A 150 -11.24 19.64 5.42
C LEU A 150 -10.31 19.27 6.57
N SER A 151 -10.04 20.23 7.47
CA SER A 151 -9.40 19.88 8.74
C SER A 151 -10.35 19.03 9.61
N PRO A 152 -9.84 18.16 10.51
CA PRO A 152 -10.67 17.36 11.41
C PRO A 152 -11.66 18.21 12.23
N SER A 153 -11.24 19.38 12.70
CA SER A 153 -12.11 20.29 13.44
C SER A 153 -13.21 20.91 12.59
N ALA A 154 -12.90 21.29 11.34
CA ALA A 154 -13.88 21.81 10.41
C ALA A 154 -14.89 20.71 9.98
N TYR A 155 -14.41 19.48 9.79
CA TYR A 155 -15.25 18.33 9.49
C TYR A 155 -16.24 18.05 10.63
N ARG A 156 -15.78 18.03 11.89
CA ARG A 156 -16.64 17.85 13.06
C ARG A 156 -17.74 18.90 13.11
N LYS A 157 -17.37 20.18 12.93
CA LYS A 157 -18.34 21.28 12.98
C LYS A 157 -19.41 21.13 11.89
N LYS A 158 -18.99 20.78 10.67
CA LYS A 158 -19.89 20.55 9.55
C LYS A 158 -20.85 19.37 9.81
N SER A 159 -20.33 18.23 10.24
CA SER A 159 -21.10 17.01 10.49
C SER A 159 -22.15 17.18 11.61
N LYS A 160 -21.82 17.94 12.66
CA LYS A 160 -22.79 18.27 13.73
C LYS A 160 -23.91 19.19 13.25
N SER A 161 -23.59 20.24 12.48
CA SER A 161 -24.61 21.14 11.93
C SER A 161 -25.55 20.45 10.96
N GLU A 162 -25.08 19.47 10.19
CA GLU A 162 -25.92 18.65 9.30
C GLU A 162 -26.86 17.70 10.07
N HIS A 163 -26.44 17.22 11.24
CA HIS A 163 -27.26 16.37 12.10
C HIS A 163 -28.37 17.18 12.79
N GLU A 164 -28.06 18.40 13.24
CA GLU A 164 -29.02 19.31 13.87
C GLU A 164 -30.08 19.82 12.88
N ALA A 165 -29.73 19.97 11.59
CA ALA A 165 -30.64 20.42 10.56
C ALA A 165 -31.61 19.33 10.07
N ASN A 166 -31.32 18.04 10.35
CA ASN A 166 -32.14 16.89 9.93
C ASN A 166 -33.02 16.29 11.04
N ASN A 167 -32.99 16.87 12.26
CA ASN A 167 -33.85 16.54 13.41
C ASN A 167 -34.84 17.64 13.70
#